data_484bc13e92257e1279e96f7e0b375e4b
#
_entry.id   484bc13e92257e1279e96f7e0b375e4b
#
_cell.length_a   1.000
_cell.length_b   1.000
_cell.length_c   1.000
_cell.angle_alpha   90.00
_cell.angle_beta   90.00
_cell.angle_gamma   90.00
#
_symmetry.space_group_name_H-M   'P 1'
#
loop_
_entity.id
_entity.type
_entity.pdbx_description
1 polymer ?
#
loop_
_entity_poly.entity_id
_entity_poly.type
_entity_poly.pdbx_seq_one_letter_code
_entity_poly.pdbx_strand_id
1 'polypeptide(L)'
;MKYLLDTNVVSELRKVGDGKADLNVTTWLGAKDSRDLYISAITISELERGVLSIQRRDIEQGSRLRAWMDSRVRPEFAERILSIDEAIATRCAHLHIPDRRNEADALIAATAIVHGLVVVTRNIHDFQGTGVVLVDPWRA
;
A
#
# COMPACT_ATOMS: atom_id res chain seq x y z
N MET A 1 -6.41 5.42 15.90
CA MET A 1 -6.73 5.40 14.47
C MET A 1 -5.72 4.49 13.76
N LYS A 2 -6.21 3.69 12.86
CA LYS A 2 -5.39 2.74 12.10
C LYS A 2 -5.43 3.06 10.61
N TYR A 3 -4.36 2.72 9.92
CA TYR A 3 -4.12 3.16 8.55
C TYR A 3 -3.82 1.96 7.64
N LEU A 4 -4.30 2.05 6.40
CA LEU A 4 -3.95 1.12 5.33
C LEU A 4 -3.08 1.86 4.32
N LEU A 5 -1.83 1.44 4.19
CA LEU A 5 -0.88 2.08 3.29
C LEU A 5 -1.07 1.56 1.87
N ASP A 6 -1.31 2.46 0.92
CA ASP A 6 -1.32 2.11 -0.49
C ASP A 6 0.10 1.74 -0.93
N THR A 7 0.19 1.01 -2.01
CA THR A 7 1.46 0.50 -2.55
C THR A 7 2.49 1.62 -2.79
N ASN A 8 2.06 2.79 -3.26
CA ASN A 8 2.99 3.91 -3.50
C ASN A 8 3.67 4.41 -2.22
N VAL A 9 3.00 4.32 -1.08
CA VAL A 9 3.58 4.72 0.21
C VAL A 9 4.66 3.71 0.63
N VAL A 10 4.38 2.41 0.49
CA VAL A 10 5.37 1.36 0.80
C VAL A 10 6.57 1.48 -0.13
N SER A 11 6.34 1.73 -1.42
CA SER A 11 7.41 1.93 -2.40
C SER A 11 8.29 3.14 -2.05
N GLU A 12 7.70 4.20 -1.49
CA GLU A 12 8.47 5.36 -1.05
C GLU A 12 9.44 5.02 0.07
N LEU A 13 9.05 4.10 0.97
CA LEU A 13 9.91 3.64 2.06
C LEU A 13 11.22 3.02 1.58
N ARG A 14 11.22 2.40 0.38
CA ARG A 14 12.45 1.84 -0.21
C ARG A 14 13.53 2.90 -0.38
N LYS A 15 13.13 4.14 -0.63
CA LYS A 15 14.06 5.24 -0.89
C LYS A 15 14.73 5.78 0.38
N VAL A 16 14.29 5.36 1.56
CA VAL A 16 14.87 5.81 2.84
C VAL A 16 16.36 5.48 2.92
N GLY A 17 16.74 4.27 2.51
CA GLY A 17 18.14 3.85 2.51
C GLY A 17 19.06 4.67 1.61
N ASP A 18 18.50 5.26 0.54
CA ASP A 18 19.23 6.09 -0.42
C ASP A 18 19.19 7.58 -0.08
N GLY A 19 18.48 7.95 0.99
CA GLY A 19 18.26 9.34 1.36
C GLY A 19 17.37 10.12 0.39
N LYS A 20 16.64 9.42 -0.48
CA LYS A 20 15.82 10.02 -1.54
C LYS A 20 14.33 9.99 -1.24
N ALA A 21 13.92 9.45 -0.09
CA ALA A 21 12.52 9.41 0.30
C ALA A 21 12.00 10.83 0.55
N ASP A 22 10.73 11.05 0.19
CA ASP A 22 10.07 12.32 0.44
C ASP A 22 10.05 12.61 1.94
N LEU A 23 10.48 13.81 2.33
CA LEU A 23 10.59 14.17 3.75
C LEU A 23 9.24 14.23 4.43
N ASN A 24 8.20 14.71 3.74
CA ASN A 24 6.85 14.77 4.32
C ASN A 24 6.33 13.36 4.62
N VAL A 25 6.57 12.41 3.71
CA VAL A 25 6.15 11.01 3.88
C VAL A 25 6.87 10.38 5.07
N THR A 26 8.17 10.51 5.15
CA THR A 26 8.95 9.92 6.25
C THR A 26 8.59 10.54 7.59
N THR A 27 8.35 11.85 7.62
CA THR A 27 7.93 12.56 8.82
C THR A 27 6.55 12.09 9.28
N TRP A 28 5.60 11.99 8.34
CA TRP A 28 4.26 11.54 8.66
C TRP A 28 4.26 10.11 9.21
N LEU A 29 4.95 9.19 8.53
CA LEU A 29 5.04 7.79 8.97
C LEU A 29 5.77 7.66 10.30
N GLY A 30 6.84 8.42 10.50
CA GLY A 30 7.62 8.41 11.75
C GLY A 30 6.83 8.90 12.96
N ALA A 31 5.81 9.70 12.74
CA ALA A 31 4.94 10.19 13.81
C ALA A 31 3.86 9.19 14.21
N LYS A 32 3.70 8.08 13.48
CA LYS A 32 2.69 7.05 13.76
C LYS A 32 3.30 5.85 14.45
N ASP A 33 2.49 5.17 15.24
CA ASP A 33 2.87 3.88 15.81
C ASP A 33 2.86 2.85 14.66
N SER A 34 3.96 2.14 14.47
CA SER A 34 4.05 1.15 13.39
C SER A 34 2.97 0.07 13.48
N ARG A 35 2.49 -0.23 14.70
CA ARG A 35 1.42 -1.21 14.92
C ARG A 35 0.07 -0.78 14.35
N ASP A 36 -0.09 0.49 14.04
CA ASP A 36 -1.30 1.05 13.44
C ASP A 36 -1.24 1.10 11.90
N LEU A 37 -0.13 0.65 11.31
CA LEU A 37 0.09 0.68 9.87
C LEU A 37 -0.07 -0.72 9.27
N TYR A 38 -1.03 -0.86 8.38
CA TYR A 38 -1.39 -2.13 7.72
C TYR A 38 -1.19 -2.02 6.23
N ILE A 39 -1.03 -3.16 5.56
CA ILE A 39 -1.06 -3.25 4.09
C ILE A 39 -2.00 -4.37 3.68
N SER A 40 -2.48 -4.29 2.45
CA SER A 40 -3.30 -5.33 1.83
C SER A 40 -2.43 -6.40 1.17
N ALA A 41 -2.95 -7.62 1.10
CA ALA A 41 -2.34 -8.69 0.31
C ALA A 41 -2.15 -8.26 -1.16
N ILE A 42 -3.03 -7.42 -1.72
CA ILE A 42 -2.86 -6.92 -3.09
C ILE A 42 -1.62 -6.03 -3.23
N THR A 43 -1.25 -5.31 -2.17
CA THR A 43 -0.01 -4.52 -2.14
C THR A 43 1.21 -5.43 -2.23
N ILE A 44 1.19 -6.57 -1.55
CA ILE A 44 2.25 -7.57 -1.69
C ILE A 44 2.37 -8.03 -3.15
N SER A 45 1.24 -8.31 -3.80
CA SER A 45 1.24 -8.71 -5.22
C SER A 45 1.85 -7.63 -6.11
N GLU A 46 1.48 -6.37 -5.93
CA GLU A 46 2.00 -5.27 -6.72
C GLU A 46 3.51 -5.07 -6.50
N LEU A 47 3.96 -5.12 -5.26
CA LEU A 47 5.39 -5.00 -4.94
C LEU A 47 6.20 -6.15 -5.51
N GLU A 48 5.69 -7.38 -5.38
CA GLU A 48 6.32 -8.59 -5.89
C GLU A 48 6.46 -8.53 -7.42
N ARG A 49 5.40 -8.09 -8.11
CA ARG A 49 5.45 -7.88 -9.56
C ARG A 49 6.51 -6.86 -9.96
N GLY A 50 6.65 -5.80 -9.18
CA GLY A 50 7.68 -4.79 -9.41
C GLY A 50 9.09 -5.39 -9.25
N VAL A 51 9.32 -6.18 -8.22
CA VAL A 51 10.59 -6.88 -8.00
C VAL A 51 10.92 -7.81 -9.16
N LEU A 52 9.97 -8.67 -9.53
CA LEU A 52 10.15 -9.65 -10.61
C LEU A 52 10.43 -8.96 -11.96
N SER A 53 9.75 -7.86 -12.25
CA SER A 53 9.95 -7.10 -13.47
C SER A 53 11.36 -6.54 -13.57
N ILE A 54 11.89 -6.00 -12.46
CA ILE A 54 13.26 -5.46 -12.44
C ILE A 54 14.30 -6.59 -12.47
N GLN A 55 14.09 -7.68 -11.72
CA GLN A 55 14.99 -8.83 -11.73
C GLN A 55 15.19 -9.38 -13.15
N ARG A 56 14.16 -9.33 -13.96
CA ARG A 56 14.20 -9.85 -15.34
C ARG A 56 15.16 -9.06 -16.25
N ARG A 57 15.30 -7.76 -16.02
CA ARG A 57 16.08 -6.88 -16.90
C ARG A 57 17.34 -6.28 -16.29
N ASP A 58 17.47 -6.31 -14.97
CA ASP A 58 18.60 -5.75 -14.23
C ASP A 58 18.83 -6.60 -12.98
N ILE A 59 19.79 -7.53 -13.06
CA ILE A 59 20.06 -8.49 -12.00
C ILE A 59 20.49 -7.80 -10.72
N GLU A 60 21.35 -6.79 -10.81
CA GLU A 60 21.89 -6.10 -9.64
C GLU A 60 20.80 -5.33 -8.91
N GLN A 61 20.04 -4.51 -9.62
CA GLN A 61 18.95 -3.74 -9.02
C GLN A 61 17.85 -4.68 -8.53
N GLY A 62 17.55 -5.73 -9.28
CA GLY A 62 16.57 -6.73 -8.89
C GLY A 62 16.94 -7.45 -7.60
N SER A 63 18.23 -7.75 -7.39
CA SER A 63 18.71 -8.36 -6.16
C SER A 63 18.51 -7.43 -4.94
N ARG A 64 18.75 -6.14 -5.12
CA ARG A 64 18.53 -5.15 -4.05
C ARG A 64 17.05 -5.04 -3.69
N LEU A 65 16.18 -5.01 -4.70
CA LEU A 65 14.74 -4.97 -4.47
C LEU A 65 14.23 -6.25 -3.80
N ARG A 66 14.76 -7.40 -4.21
CA ARG A 66 14.43 -8.67 -3.58
C ARG A 66 14.82 -8.66 -2.10
N ALA A 67 16.03 -8.22 -1.79
CA ALA A 67 16.50 -8.11 -0.41
C ALA A 67 15.62 -7.17 0.40
N TRP A 68 15.24 -6.02 -0.15
CA TRP A 68 14.35 -5.08 0.51
C TRP A 68 12.97 -5.69 0.80
N MET A 69 12.39 -6.38 -0.18
CA MET A 69 11.08 -7.02 -0.02
C MET A 69 11.12 -8.09 1.08
N ASP A 70 12.11 -8.96 1.04
CA ASP A 70 12.17 -10.13 1.93
C ASP A 70 12.72 -9.80 3.32
N SER A 71 13.61 -8.79 3.44
CA SER A 71 14.27 -8.44 4.69
C SER A 71 13.64 -7.25 5.41
N ARG A 72 12.86 -6.43 4.72
CA ARG A 72 12.27 -5.22 5.29
C ARG A 72 10.75 -5.23 5.25
N VAL A 73 10.15 -5.37 4.07
CA VAL A 73 8.69 -5.26 3.91
C VAL A 73 7.97 -6.41 4.61
N ARG A 74 8.32 -7.65 4.26
CA ARG A 74 7.63 -8.82 4.81
C ARG A 74 7.76 -8.92 6.33
N PRO A 75 8.97 -8.77 6.92
CA PRO A 75 9.08 -8.80 8.37
C PRO A 75 8.36 -7.67 9.08
N GLU A 76 8.45 -6.44 8.54
CA GLU A 76 7.80 -5.27 9.15
C GLU A 76 6.29 -5.44 9.25
N PHE A 77 5.66 -5.95 8.19
CA PHE A 77 4.21 -6.07 8.12
C PHE A 77 3.69 -7.49 8.38
N ALA A 78 4.54 -8.42 8.86
CA ALA A 78 4.21 -9.86 8.94
C ALA A 78 2.84 -10.17 9.55
N GLU A 79 2.43 -9.44 10.60
CA GLU A 79 1.14 -9.65 11.28
C GLU A 79 0.11 -8.59 10.90
N ARG A 80 0.44 -7.72 9.96
CA ARG A 80 -0.40 -6.61 9.54
C ARG A 80 -0.66 -6.59 8.04
N ILE A 81 -0.54 -7.74 7.40
CA ILE A 81 -0.93 -7.94 5.99
C ILE A 81 -2.34 -8.50 6.01
N LEU A 82 -3.29 -7.71 5.51
CA LEU A 82 -4.71 -8.09 5.52
C LEU A 82 -5.04 -8.89 4.25
N SER A 83 -5.56 -10.09 4.45
CA SER A 83 -5.99 -10.96 3.35
C SER A 83 -7.27 -10.43 2.70
N ILE A 84 -7.50 -10.81 1.44
CA ILE A 84 -8.72 -10.49 0.72
C ILE A 84 -9.68 -11.64 0.95
N ASP A 85 -10.63 -11.43 1.86
CA ASP A 85 -11.64 -12.41 2.20
C ASP A 85 -12.94 -12.16 1.46
N GLU A 86 -13.98 -12.95 1.77
CA GLU A 86 -15.28 -12.81 1.13
C GLU A 86 -15.91 -11.45 1.37
N ALA A 87 -15.82 -10.91 2.58
CA ALA A 87 -16.40 -9.61 2.90
C ALA A 87 -15.76 -8.50 2.07
N ILE A 88 -14.44 -8.54 1.92
CA ILE A 88 -13.70 -7.57 1.11
C ILE A 88 -14.04 -7.76 -0.37
N ALA A 89 -14.11 -9.00 -0.86
CA ALA A 89 -14.47 -9.27 -2.25
C ALA A 89 -15.86 -8.74 -2.58
N THR A 90 -16.82 -8.94 -1.69
CA THR A 90 -18.20 -8.44 -1.87
C THR A 90 -18.22 -6.91 -1.90
N ARG A 91 -17.53 -6.26 -0.97
CA ARG A 91 -17.48 -4.80 -0.95
C ARG A 91 -16.78 -4.25 -2.19
N CYS A 92 -15.74 -4.92 -2.65
CA CYS A 92 -15.05 -4.56 -3.88
C CYS A 92 -16.00 -4.56 -5.08
N ALA A 93 -16.84 -5.60 -5.19
CA ALA A 93 -17.84 -5.67 -6.25
C ALA A 93 -18.78 -4.46 -6.25
N HIS A 94 -19.23 -4.05 -5.07
CA HIS A 94 -20.09 -2.87 -4.93
C HIS A 94 -19.40 -1.59 -5.41
N LEU A 95 -18.10 -1.45 -5.19
CA LEU A 95 -17.35 -0.26 -5.60
C LEU A 95 -17.21 -0.14 -7.12
N HIS A 96 -17.35 -1.23 -7.86
CA HIS A 96 -17.32 -1.22 -9.33
C HIS A 96 -18.63 -0.79 -9.97
N ILE A 97 -19.67 -0.58 -9.21
CA ILE A 97 -20.98 -0.22 -9.72
C ILE A 97 -21.32 1.22 -9.28
N PRO A 98 -21.77 2.09 -10.18
CA PRO A 98 -22.10 1.83 -11.59
C PRO A 98 -20.87 1.78 -12.52
N ASP A 99 -19.73 2.37 -12.11
CA ASP A 99 -18.57 2.47 -12.98
C ASP A 99 -17.42 1.62 -12.45
N ARG A 100 -16.84 0.82 -13.34
CA ARG A 100 -15.71 -0.01 -13.00
C ARG A 100 -14.49 0.83 -12.64
N ARG A 101 -13.82 0.47 -11.54
CA ARG A 101 -12.59 1.09 -11.05
C ARG A 101 -11.38 0.21 -11.35
N ASN A 102 -10.17 0.73 -11.14
CA ASN A 102 -8.97 -0.10 -11.10
C ASN A 102 -9.14 -1.15 -10.01
N GLU A 103 -8.85 -2.41 -10.33
CA GLU A 103 -9.10 -3.54 -9.43
C GLU A 103 -8.31 -3.44 -8.13
N ALA A 104 -7.01 -3.11 -8.22
CA ALA A 104 -6.17 -2.99 -7.03
C ALA A 104 -6.66 -1.87 -6.11
N ASP A 105 -7.03 -0.72 -6.67
CA ASP A 105 -7.55 0.42 -5.89
C ASP A 105 -8.88 0.05 -5.23
N ALA A 106 -9.76 -0.63 -5.94
CA ALA A 106 -11.04 -1.07 -5.40
C ALA A 106 -10.84 -2.07 -4.25
N LEU A 107 -9.90 -3.00 -4.37
CA LEU A 107 -9.57 -3.95 -3.30
C LEU A 107 -8.98 -3.27 -2.07
N ILE A 108 -8.12 -2.28 -2.26
CA ILE A 108 -7.56 -1.51 -1.16
C ILE A 108 -8.66 -0.71 -0.45
N ALA A 109 -9.51 -0.03 -1.22
CA ALA A 109 -10.66 0.71 -0.65
C ALA A 109 -11.61 -0.23 0.11
N ALA A 110 -11.95 -1.37 -0.47
CA ALA A 110 -12.82 -2.36 0.17
C ALA A 110 -12.22 -2.88 1.49
N THR A 111 -10.92 -3.14 1.50
CA THR A 111 -10.21 -3.57 2.70
C THR A 111 -10.31 -2.51 3.81
N ALA A 112 -10.08 -1.25 3.46
CA ALA A 112 -10.20 -0.14 4.40
C ALA A 112 -11.62 -0.01 4.95
N ILE A 113 -12.64 -0.14 4.11
CA ILE A 113 -14.04 -0.04 4.52
C ILE A 113 -14.39 -1.16 5.50
N VAL A 114 -14.04 -2.40 5.17
CA VAL A 114 -14.34 -3.57 6.01
C VAL A 114 -13.66 -3.48 7.38
N HIS A 115 -12.42 -3.02 7.41
CA HIS A 115 -11.63 -2.96 8.64
C HIS A 115 -11.68 -1.60 9.35
N GLY A 116 -12.36 -0.60 8.78
CA GLY A 116 -12.45 0.73 9.40
C GLY A 116 -11.12 1.49 9.40
N LEU A 117 -10.35 1.39 8.32
CA LEU A 117 -9.02 1.99 8.22
C LEU A 117 -9.04 3.26 7.36
N VAL A 118 -8.12 4.17 7.65
CA VAL A 118 -7.83 5.33 6.81
C VAL A 118 -6.86 4.89 5.71
N VAL A 119 -7.16 5.19 4.45
CA VAL A 119 -6.26 4.90 3.34
C VAL A 119 -5.22 6.02 3.21
N VAL A 120 -3.96 5.64 3.21
CA VAL A 120 -2.82 6.54 3.06
C VAL A 120 -2.27 6.36 1.65
N THR A 121 -2.37 7.39 0.82
CA THR A 121 -2.02 7.30 -0.60
C THR A 121 -1.63 8.66 -1.16
N ARG A 122 -0.75 8.64 -2.16
CA ARG A 122 -0.47 9.81 -2.99
C ARG A 122 -1.61 10.08 -3.99
N ASN A 123 -2.29 9.02 -4.42
CA ASN A 123 -3.28 9.07 -5.50
C ASN A 123 -4.70 9.22 -4.95
N ILE A 124 -4.95 10.32 -4.25
CA ILE A 124 -6.26 10.64 -3.65
C ILE A 124 -7.39 10.50 -4.68
N HIS A 125 -7.14 10.98 -5.90
CA HIS A 125 -8.14 10.97 -6.97
C HIS A 125 -8.67 9.56 -7.27
N ASP A 126 -7.81 8.54 -7.20
CA ASP A 126 -8.19 7.17 -7.54
C ASP A 126 -9.14 6.54 -6.51
N PHE A 127 -9.27 7.16 -5.33
CA PHE A 127 -10.14 6.68 -4.25
C PHE A 127 -11.37 7.55 -4.04
N GLN A 128 -11.56 8.61 -4.81
CA GLN A 128 -12.73 9.47 -4.69
C GLN A 128 -13.99 8.69 -5.02
N GLY A 129 -15.06 8.96 -4.26
CA GLY A 129 -16.33 8.29 -4.43
C GLY A 129 -16.43 6.90 -3.78
N THR A 130 -15.35 6.39 -3.15
CA THR A 130 -15.39 5.11 -2.45
C THR A 130 -15.94 5.21 -1.03
N GLY A 131 -15.93 6.41 -0.45
CA GLY A 131 -16.35 6.63 0.93
C GLY A 131 -15.26 6.45 1.97
N VAL A 132 -14.04 6.04 1.59
CA VAL A 132 -12.92 5.90 2.53
C VAL A 132 -12.40 7.26 2.96
N VAL A 133 -11.88 7.32 4.19
CA VAL A 133 -11.11 8.49 4.65
C VAL A 133 -9.71 8.39 4.07
N LEU A 134 -9.21 9.49 3.52
CA LEU A 134 -7.95 9.53 2.79
C LEU A 134 -6.96 10.48 3.46
N VAL A 135 -5.69 10.09 3.44
CA VAL A 135 -4.56 10.96 3.83
C VAL A 135 -3.51 10.89 2.73
N ASP A 136 -3.04 12.05 2.28
CA ASP A 136 -1.89 12.15 1.38
C ASP A 136 -0.68 12.60 2.19
N PRO A 137 0.26 11.69 2.51
CA PRO A 137 1.41 12.04 3.35
C PRO A 137 2.43 12.94 2.65
N TRP A 138 2.37 13.05 1.30
CA TRP A 138 3.23 13.98 0.57
C TRP A 138 2.85 15.44 0.84
N ARG A 139 1.59 15.67 1.24
CA ARG A 139 1.06 17.02 1.50
C ARG A 139 0.78 17.27 2.98
N ALA A 140 1.20 16.36 3.82
CA ALA A 140 0.98 16.47 5.26
C ALA A 140 1.92 17.47 5.92
#